data_ad5954e422ce85d39f1737f3e8b64c4b
#
_entry.id   ad5954e422ce85d39f1737f3e8b64c4b
#
_cell.length_a   1.000
_cell.length_b   1.000
_cell.length_c   1.000
_cell.angle_alpha   90.00
_cell.angle_beta   90.00
_cell.angle_gamma   90.00
#
_symmetry.space_group_name_H-M   'P 1'
#
loop_
_entity.id
_entity.type
_entity.pdbx_description
1 polymer ?
#
loop_
_entity_poly.entity_id
_entity_poly.type
_entity_poly.pdbx_seq_one_letter_code
_entity_poly.pdbx_strand_id
1 'polypeptide(L)'
;HTALRRQRQMCIRDRLVLALAFVAALGAGIENAVLAISLTAWPPYARIARAETLTIRSADYINAIRLQGARPLRIITKHIWPLCISSLIVRVTLDMAGIILAAAGLGFLGLGAQPPSPEWGAMISEGRRFILDYWWVATMPGLAIFTVSLAFNLLGDGLRDVLDPKDGG
;
A
#
# COMPACT_ATOMS: atom_id res chain seq x y z
N HIS A 1 21.17 9.22 -13.74
CA HIS A 1 20.73 8.42 -12.56
C HIS A 1 20.10 9.27 -11.44
N THR A 2 20.36 10.57 -11.33
CA THR A 2 19.80 11.48 -10.31
C THR A 2 18.36 11.92 -10.59
N ALA A 3 17.96 12.05 -11.86
CA ALA A 3 16.63 12.47 -12.26
C ALA A 3 15.54 11.40 -11.90
N LEU A 4 15.86 10.12 -12.06
CA LEU A 4 14.95 9.01 -11.72
C LEU A 4 14.74 8.84 -10.19
N ARG A 5 15.74 9.17 -9.36
CA ARG A 5 15.59 9.22 -7.90
C ARG A 5 14.70 10.38 -7.46
N ARG A 6 14.80 11.55 -8.08
CA ARG A 6 13.92 12.70 -7.79
C ARG A 6 12.46 12.40 -8.13
N GLN A 7 12.18 11.74 -9.25
CA GLN A 7 10.82 11.36 -9.62
C GLN A 7 10.17 10.35 -8.65
N ARG A 8 10.94 9.38 -8.12
CA ARG A 8 10.42 8.45 -7.10
C ARG A 8 10.14 9.12 -5.76
N GLN A 9 10.97 10.04 -5.33
CA GLN A 9 10.76 10.80 -4.08
C GLN A 9 9.59 11.79 -4.20
N MET A 10 9.34 12.38 -5.36
CA MET A 10 8.17 13.24 -5.60
C MET A 10 6.86 12.47 -5.45
N CYS A 11 6.75 11.23 -5.97
CA CYS A 11 5.51 10.46 -5.90
C CYS A 11 5.06 10.08 -4.48
N ILE A 12 5.98 9.87 -3.53
CA ILE A 12 5.62 9.51 -2.14
C ILE A 12 5.18 10.76 -1.36
N ARG A 13 5.87 11.89 -1.55
CA ARG A 13 5.48 13.18 -0.97
C ARG A 13 4.11 13.64 -1.46
N ASP A 14 3.85 13.52 -2.76
CA ASP A 14 2.56 13.91 -3.34
C ASP A 14 1.38 13.14 -2.75
N ARG A 15 1.55 11.85 -2.45
CA ARG A 15 0.50 11.03 -1.85
C ARG A 15 0.11 11.49 -0.45
N LEU A 16 1.09 11.73 0.42
CA LEU A 16 0.84 12.21 1.78
C LEU A 16 0.22 13.61 1.78
N VAL A 17 0.74 14.50 0.94
CA VAL A 17 0.21 15.87 0.79
C VAL A 17 -1.23 15.84 0.24
N LEU A 18 -1.51 14.99 -0.76
CA LEU A 18 -2.87 14.81 -1.27
C LEU A 18 -3.81 14.21 -0.22
N ALA A 19 -3.37 13.18 0.52
CA ALA A 19 -4.17 12.60 1.58
C ALA A 19 -4.48 13.63 2.68
N LEU A 20 -3.47 14.42 3.08
CA LEU A 20 -3.64 15.54 4.03
C LEU A 20 -4.63 16.58 3.50
N ALA A 21 -4.52 16.97 2.22
CA ALA A 21 -5.43 17.95 1.62
C ALA A 21 -6.88 17.41 1.57
N PHE A 22 -7.06 16.13 1.23
CA PHE A 22 -8.40 15.51 1.24
C PHE A 22 -8.99 15.44 2.64
N VAL A 23 -8.23 15.01 3.65
CA VAL A 23 -8.72 14.93 5.02
C VAL A 23 -8.99 16.33 5.57
N ALA A 24 -8.16 17.33 5.25
CA ALA A 24 -8.40 18.71 5.65
C ALA A 24 -9.69 19.28 5.04
N ALA A 25 -10.05 18.88 3.82
CA ALA A 25 -11.27 19.31 3.15
C ALA A 25 -12.52 18.56 3.61
N LEU A 26 -12.41 17.24 3.89
CA LEU A 26 -13.52 16.39 4.31
C LEU A 26 -13.79 16.44 5.82
N GLY A 27 -12.85 16.95 6.60
CA GLY A 27 -12.89 16.95 8.07
C GLY A 27 -12.15 15.78 8.71
N ALA A 28 -11.79 15.93 9.99
CA ALA A 28 -11.11 14.88 10.74
C ALA A 28 -12.05 13.70 11.01
N GLY A 29 -11.54 12.49 10.85
CA GLY A 29 -12.31 11.26 11.08
C GLY A 29 -11.67 10.06 10.41
N ILE A 30 -11.87 8.88 11.00
CA ILE A 30 -11.28 7.64 10.47
C ILE A 30 -11.81 7.31 9.07
N GLU A 31 -13.10 7.53 8.82
CA GLU A 31 -13.73 7.28 7.52
C GLU A 31 -13.14 8.17 6.43
N ASN A 32 -12.97 9.46 6.73
CA ASN A 32 -12.38 10.43 5.81
C ASN A 32 -10.89 10.13 5.54
N ALA A 33 -10.15 9.71 6.58
CA ALA A 33 -8.75 9.28 6.43
C ALA A 33 -8.64 8.03 5.55
N VAL A 34 -9.50 7.03 5.74
CA VAL A 34 -9.54 5.82 4.90
C VAL A 34 -9.88 6.15 3.45
N LEU A 35 -10.88 7.01 3.22
CA LEU A 35 -11.24 7.48 1.87
C LEU A 35 -10.08 8.22 1.20
N ALA A 36 -9.44 9.14 1.91
CA ALA A 36 -8.30 9.91 1.40
C ALA A 36 -7.13 9.01 1.02
N ILE A 37 -6.76 8.05 1.88
CA ILE A 37 -5.68 7.09 1.61
C ILE A 37 -6.06 6.21 0.41
N SER A 38 -7.29 5.70 0.34
CA SER A 38 -7.76 4.84 -0.74
C SER A 38 -7.73 5.56 -2.09
N LEU A 39 -8.22 6.81 -2.15
CA LEU A 39 -8.22 7.63 -3.36
C LEU A 39 -6.81 7.96 -3.85
N THR A 40 -5.85 8.08 -2.95
CA THR A 40 -4.47 8.37 -3.32
C THR A 40 -3.64 7.12 -3.58
N ALA A 41 -4.06 5.95 -3.08
CA ALA A 41 -3.31 4.69 -3.19
C ALA A 41 -3.60 3.91 -4.49
N TRP A 42 -4.78 4.00 -5.08
CA TRP A 42 -5.19 3.17 -6.22
C TRP A 42 -4.37 3.35 -7.51
N PRO A 43 -3.84 4.56 -7.90
CA PRO A 43 -3.22 4.74 -9.22
C PRO A 43 -1.97 3.89 -9.47
N PRO A 44 -1.08 3.60 -8.48
CA PRO A 44 0.01 2.67 -8.67
C PRO A 44 -0.43 1.24 -8.95
N TYR A 45 -1.50 0.77 -8.28
CA TYR A 45 -2.03 -0.58 -8.53
C TYR A 45 -2.57 -0.70 -9.95
N ALA A 46 -3.30 0.31 -10.42
CA ALA A 46 -3.77 0.35 -11.79
C ALA A 46 -2.62 0.35 -12.81
N ARG A 47 -1.53 1.06 -12.52
CA ARG A 47 -0.34 1.06 -13.39
C ARG A 47 0.38 -0.29 -13.42
N ILE A 48 0.50 -0.95 -12.28
CA ILE A 48 1.11 -2.29 -12.19
C ILE A 48 0.24 -3.30 -12.94
N ALA A 49 -1.06 -3.33 -12.66
CA ALA A 49 -2.00 -4.22 -13.35
C ALA A 49 -1.98 -4.03 -14.87
N ARG A 50 -1.88 -2.79 -15.33
CA ARG A 50 -1.75 -2.48 -16.75
C ARG A 50 -0.42 -2.99 -17.34
N ALA A 51 0.70 -2.76 -16.66
CA ALA A 51 2.02 -3.20 -17.11
C ALA A 51 2.08 -4.72 -17.22
N GLU A 52 1.65 -5.44 -16.17
CA GLU A 52 1.55 -6.90 -16.17
C GLU A 52 0.66 -7.42 -17.30
N THR A 53 -0.53 -6.85 -17.45
CA THR A 53 -1.47 -7.24 -18.51
C THR A 53 -0.85 -7.08 -19.90
N LEU A 54 -0.10 -6.00 -20.14
CA LEU A 54 0.56 -5.76 -21.44
C LEU A 54 1.66 -6.79 -21.70
N THR A 55 2.46 -7.12 -20.68
CA THR A 55 3.51 -8.13 -20.77
C THR A 55 2.93 -9.53 -21.06
N ILE A 56 1.92 -9.93 -20.29
CA ILE A 56 1.26 -11.23 -20.46
C ILE A 56 0.57 -11.33 -21.83
N ARG A 57 -0.11 -10.25 -22.26
CA ARG A 57 -0.82 -10.22 -23.55
C ARG A 57 0.10 -10.44 -24.75
N SER A 58 1.37 -10.03 -24.67
CA SER A 58 2.37 -10.18 -25.73
C SER A 58 3.09 -11.53 -25.71
N ALA A 59 2.84 -12.37 -24.71
CA ALA A 59 3.49 -13.66 -24.59
C ALA A 59 3.00 -14.66 -25.66
N ASP A 60 3.93 -15.51 -26.17
CA ASP A 60 3.67 -16.44 -27.27
C ASP A 60 2.58 -17.48 -26.95
N TYR A 61 2.49 -17.91 -25.69
CA TYR A 61 1.45 -18.85 -25.28
C TYR A 61 0.02 -18.25 -25.40
N ILE A 62 -0.13 -16.96 -25.17
CA ILE A 62 -1.42 -16.26 -25.37
C ILE A 62 -1.77 -16.19 -26.86
N ASN A 63 -0.78 -15.98 -27.73
CA ASN A 63 -0.99 -15.99 -29.17
C ASN A 63 -1.38 -17.39 -29.65
N ALA A 64 -0.77 -18.45 -29.14
CA ALA A 64 -1.14 -19.83 -29.43
C ALA A 64 -2.61 -20.13 -29.02
N ILE A 65 -3.03 -19.68 -27.83
CA ILE A 65 -4.41 -19.85 -27.35
C ILE A 65 -5.43 -19.08 -28.23
N ARG A 66 -5.05 -17.91 -28.74
CA ARG A 66 -5.86 -17.14 -29.68
C ARG A 66 -6.03 -17.87 -31.01
N LEU A 67 -4.97 -18.46 -31.53
CA LEU A 67 -5.01 -19.26 -32.77
C LEU A 67 -5.91 -20.49 -32.63
N GLN A 68 -6.06 -21.04 -31.43
CA GLN A 68 -7.01 -22.12 -31.11
C GLN A 68 -8.47 -21.66 -31.02
N GLY A 69 -8.77 -20.37 -31.29
CA GLY A 69 -10.13 -19.84 -31.30
C GLY A 69 -10.71 -19.49 -29.92
N ALA A 70 -9.86 -19.34 -28.89
CA ALA A 70 -10.33 -18.99 -27.56
C ALA A 70 -10.95 -17.56 -27.53
N ARG A 71 -12.12 -17.46 -26.89
CA ARG A 71 -12.81 -16.16 -26.72
C ARG A 71 -11.97 -15.20 -25.83
N PRO A 72 -11.93 -13.89 -26.14
CA PRO A 72 -11.14 -12.90 -25.37
C PRO A 72 -11.43 -12.93 -23.87
N LEU A 73 -12.69 -13.11 -23.48
CA LEU A 73 -13.10 -13.17 -22.09
C LEU A 73 -12.46 -14.37 -21.36
N ARG A 74 -12.37 -15.52 -22.00
CA ARG A 74 -11.71 -16.70 -21.45
C ARG A 74 -10.21 -16.48 -21.24
N ILE A 75 -9.55 -15.79 -22.16
CA ILE A 75 -8.13 -15.44 -22.05
C ILE A 75 -7.91 -14.53 -20.84
N ILE A 76 -8.74 -13.51 -20.67
CA ILE A 76 -8.66 -12.56 -19.57
C ILE A 76 -8.86 -13.30 -18.23
N THR A 77 -9.95 -14.03 -18.07
CA THR A 77 -10.33 -14.62 -16.76
C THR A 77 -9.47 -15.82 -16.38
N LYS A 78 -9.00 -16.62 -17.34
CA LYS A 78 -8.32 -17.89 -17.06
C LYS A 78 -6.79 -17.81 -17.15
N HIS A 79 -6.27 -16.85 -17.89
CA HIS A 79 -4.82 -16.74 -18.13
C HIS A 79 -4.22 -15.42 -17.64
N ILE A 80 -4.86 -14.27 -17.87
CA ILE A 80 -4.30 -12.96 -17.50
C ILE A 80 -4.58 -12.66 -16.01
N TRP A 81 -5.84 -12.81 -15.59
CA TRP A 81 -6.28 -12.47 -14.24
C TRP A 81 -5.50 -13.18 -13.10
N PRO A 82 -5.29 -14.51 -13.14
CA PRO A 82 -4.56 -15.20 -12.07
C PRO A 82 -3.12 -14.72 -11.91
N LEU A 83 -2.43 -14.45 -13.02
CA LEU A 83 -1.05 -13.95 -13.01
C LEU A 83 -0.96 -12.51 -12.47
N CYS A 84 -1.90 -11.64 -12.90
CA CYS A 84 -1.96 -10.27 -12.38
C CYS A 84 -2.27 -10.22 -10.87
N ILE A 85 -3.13 -11.12 -10.37
CA ILE A 85 -3.47 -11.17 -8.94
C ILE A 85 -2.24 -11.48 -8.08
N SER A 86 -1.38 -12.43 -8.48
CA SER A 86 -0.17 -12.77 -7.73
C SER A 86 0.72 -11.55 -7.50
N SER A 87 1.05 -10.81 -8.56
CA SER A 87 1.84 -9.58 -8.47
C SER A 87 1.14 -8.48 -7.64
N LEU A 88 -0.19 -8.39 -7.74
CA LEU A 88 -0.96 -7.41 -6.97
C LEU A 88 -0.98 -7.75 -5.48
N ILE A 89 -1.12 -9.01 -5.10
CA ILE A 89 -1.11 -9.45 -3.69
C ILE A 89 0.22 -9.08 -3.05
N VAL A 90 1.35 -9.45 -3.68
CA VAL A 90 2.69 -9.08 -3.20
C VAL A 90 2.81 -7.56 -3.03
N ARG A 91 2.34 -6.80 -4.01
CA ARG A 91 2.40 -5.35 -3.95
C ARG A 91 1.56 -4.78 -2.82
N VAL A 92 0.33 -5.26 -2.63
CA VAL A 92 -0.57 -4.83 -1.55
C VAL A 92 0.08 -5.10 -0.19
N THR A 93 0.65 -6.29 0.00
CA THR A 93 1.26 -6.67 1.28
C THR A 93 2.45 -5.77 1.63
N LEU A 94 3.32 -5.46 0.67
CA LEU A 94 4.44 -4.55 0.86
C LEU A 94 3.99 -3.10 1.11
N ASP A 95 2.92 -2.65 0.46
CA ASP A 95 2.40 -1.30 0.65
C ASP A 95 1.65 -1.13 2.00
N MET A 96 1.19 -2.24 2.63
CA MET A 96 0.47 -2.21 3.92
C MET A 96 1.27 -1.51 5.01
N ALA A 97 2.58 -1.77 5.12
CA ALA A 97 3.45 -1.09 6.07
C ALA A 97 3.44 0.44 5.87
N GLY A 98 3.50 0.89 4.62
CA GLY A 98 3.42 2.31 4.27
C GLY A 98 2.05 2.93 4.54
N ILE A 99 0.97 2.18 4.34
CA ILE A 99 -0.41 2.62 4.63
C ILE A 99 -0.61 2.79 6.13
N ILE A 100 -0.14 1.83 6.94
CA ILE A 100 -0.21 1.91 8.42
C ILE A 100 0.55 3.13 8.91
N LEU A 101 1.75 3.37 8.40
CA LEU A 101 2.57 4.52 8.78
C LEU A 101 1.91 5.84 8.35
N ALA A 102 1.28 5.89 7.17
CA ALA A 102 0.54 7.06 6.70
C ALA A 102 -0.70 7.34 7.56
N ALA A 103 -1.46 6.30 7.92
CA ALA A 103 -2.62 6.40 8.79
C ALA A 103 -2.20 6.90 10.18
N ALA A 104 -1.15 6.30 10.78
CA ALA A 104 -0.59 6.75 12.06
C ALA A 104 -0.08 8.20 12.01
N GLY A 105 0.51 8.63 10.87
CA GLY A 105 0.91 10.01 10.65
C GLY A 105 -0.27 10.98 10.63
N LEU A 106 -1.38 10.61 9.98
CA LEU A 106 -2.62 11.40 9.99
C LEU A 106 -3.23 11.48 11.40
N GLY A 107 -3.25 10.35 12.13
CA GLY A 107 -3.70 10.29 13.52
C GLY A 107 -2.84 11.15 14.44
N PHE A 108 -1.52 11.13 14.29
CA PHE A 108 -0.58 11.96 15.02
C PHE A 108 -0.84 13.47 14.81
N LEU A 109 -1.23 13.85 13.59
CA LEU A 109 -1.61 15.23 13.25
C LEU A 109 -3.04 15.63 13.69
N GLY A 110 -3.78 14.70 14.32
CA GLY A 110 -5.16 14.94 14.75
C GLY A 110 -6.19 14.90 13.63
N LEU A 111 -5.81 14.37 12.46
CA LEU A 111 -6.69 14.23 11.29
C LEU A 111 -7.27 12.82 11.13
N GLY A 112 -6.82 11.86 11.94
CA GLY A 112 -7.30 10.49 12.00
C GLY A 112 -8.52 10.33 12.87
N ALA A 113 -8.60 9.18 13.58
CA ALA A 113 -9.67 8.90 14.53
C ALA A 113 -9.67 9.92 15.68
N GLN A 114 -10.87 10.37 16.02
CA GLN A 114 -11.06 11.28 17.15
C GLN A 114 -11.33 10.48 18.43
N PRO A 115 -10.89 10.98 19.61
CA PRO A 115 -11.26 10.36 20.87
C PRO A 115 -12.79 10.19 21.01
N PRO A 116 -13.29 9.07 21.55
CA PRO A 116 -12.56 8.02 22.31
C PRO A 116 -12.00 6.85 21.46
N SER A 117 -11.99 6.94 20.14
CA SER A 117 -11.52 5.84 19.27
C SER A 117 -10.03 5.59 19.44
N PRO A 118 -9.60 4.36 19.78
CA PRO A 118 -8.19 4.05 19.96
C PRO A 118 -7.47 4.00 18.61
N GLU A 119 -6.44 4.82 18.45
CA GLU A 119 -5.58 4.86 17.28
C GLU A 119 -4.14 5.09 17.72
N TRP A 120 -3.22 4.31 17.18
CA TRP A 120 -1.80 4.38 17.59
C TRP A 120 -1.16 5.74 17.33
N GLY A 121 -1.50 6.40 16.21
CA GLY A 121 -1.01 7.74 15.90
C GLY A 121 -1.46 8.80 16.87
N ALA A 122 -2.77 8.81 17.22
CA ALA A 122 -3.34 9.69 18.22
C ALA A 122 -2.74 9.43 19.61
N MET A 123 -2.56 8.16 19.99
CA MET A 123 -1.92 7.77 21.26
C MET A 123 -0.49 8.31 21.38
N ILE A 124 0.30 8.26 20.30
CA ILE A 124 1.64 8.85 20.29
C ILE A 124 1.57 10.37 20.45
N SER A 125 0.64 11.02 19.77
CA SER A 125 0.45 12.47 19.85
C SER A 125 0.08 12.94 21.26
N GLU A 126 -0.81 12.23 21.94
CA GLU A 126 -1.18 12.49 23.31
C GLU A 126 -0.05 12.15 24.29
N GLY A 127 0.59 11.00 24.10
CA GLY A 127 1.71 10.53 24.93
C GLY A 127 2.95 11.43 24.88
N ARG A 128 3.09 12.25 23.82
CA ARG A 128 4.18 13.21 23.68
C ARG A 128 4.29 14.19 24.84
N ARG A 129 3.16 14.54 25.46
CA ARG A 129 3.12 15.47 26.60
C ARG A 129 3.76 14.89 27.86
N PHE A 130 3.81 13.57 27.97
CA PHE A 130 4.28 12.82 29.12
C PHE A 130 5.62 12.13 28.89
N ILE A 131 6.34 12.46 27.79
CA ILE A 131 7.53 11.71 27.36
C ILE A 131 8.68 11.75 28.38
N LEU A 132 8.76 12.81 29.20
CA LEU A 132 9.78 12.96 30.23
C LEU A 132 9.48 12.17 31.50
N ASP A 133 8.20 12.03 31.87
CA ASP A 133 7.78 11.37 33.11
C ASP A 133 7.34 9.91 32.84
N TYR A 134 6.64 9.70 31.71
CA TYR A 134 6.01 8.41 31.35
C TYR A 134 6.30 8.06 29.90
N TRP A 135 7.59 7.89 29.57
CA TRP A 135 8.06 7.65 28.18
C TRP A 135 7.39 6.45 27.48
N TRP A 136 6.94 5.44 28.25
CA TRP A 136 6.30 4.24 27.71
C TRP A 136 4.95 4.52 27.05
N VAL A 137 4.25 5.58 27.46
CA VAL A 137 2.92 5.93 26.89
C VAL A 137 3.02 6.24 25.39
N ALA A 138 4.07 6.91 24.96
CA ALA A 138 4.32 7.16 23.54
C ALA A 138 5.09 6.03 22.84
N THR A 139 5.95 5.32 23.55
CA THR A 139 6.82 4.28 22.97
C THR A 139 6.05 3.01 22.64
N MET A 140 5.09 2.58 23.48
CA MET A 140 4.34 1.34 23.24
C MET A 140 3.54 1.37 21.93
N PRO A 141 2.72 2.39 21.62
CA PRO A 141 2.06 2.45 20.32
C PRO A 141 3.05 2.60 19.16
N GLY A 142 4.20 3.26 19.35
CA GLY A 142 5.26 3.33 18.36
C GLY A 142 5.87 1.95 18.05
N LEU A 143 6.12 1.14 19.07
CA LEU A 143 6.57 -0.25 18.94
C LEU A 143 5.51 -1.12 18.24
N ALA A 144 4.24 -0.91 18.54
CA ALA A 144 3.16 -1.63 17.86
C ALA A 144 3.14 -1.34 16.35
N ILE A 145 3.24 -0.07 15.95
CA ILE A 145 3.34 0.32 14.53
C ILE A 145 4.58 -0.31 13.89
N PHE A 146 5.73 -0.25 14.55
CA PHE A 146 6.99 -0.82 14.05
C PHE A 146 6.87 -2.34 13.83
N THR A 147 6.37 -3.06 14.84
CA THR A 147 6.23 -4.52 14.79
C THR A 147 5.28 -4.97 13.68
N VAL A 148 4.13 -4.32 13.56
CA VAL A 148 3.14 -4.65 12.52
C VAL A 148 3.67 -4.30 11.13
N SER A 149 4.33 -3.15 10.97
CA SER A 149 4.93 -2.76 9.70
C SER A 149 6.05 -3.73 9.28
N LEU A 150 6.88 -4.16 10.23
CA LEU A 150 7.92 -5.16 9.98
C LEU A 150 7.32 -6.50 9.58
N ALA A 151 6.27 -6.95 10.28
CA ALA A 151 5.58 -8.19 9.96
C ALA A 151 4.98 -8.19 8.54
N PHE A 152 4.34 -7.08 8.11
CA PHE A 152 3.83 -6.97 6.75
C PHE A 152 4.94 -6.93 5.69
N ASN A 153 6.08 -6.29 5.95
CA ASN A 153 7.22 -6.32 5.04
C ASN A 153 7.77 -7.74 4.88
N LEU A 154 8.01 -8.45 5.99
CA LEU A 154 8.50 -9.84 5.96
C LEU A 154 7.51 -10.78 5.27
N LEU A 155 6.21 -10.60 5.53
CA LEU A 155 5.17 -11.35 4.85
C LEU A 155 5.15 -11.08 3.35
N GLY A 156 5.30 -9.82 2.94
CA GLY A 156 5.35 -9.43 1.54
C GLY A 156 6.55 -10.00 0.81
N ASP A 157 7.73 -9.99 1.43
CA ASP A 157 8.93 -10.61 0.88
C ASP A 157 8.78 -12.13 0.77
N GLY A 158 8.28 -12.80 1.81
CA GLY A 158 8.00 -14.23 1.76
C GLY A 158 6.96 -14.63 0.70
N LEU A 159 5.90 -13.83 0.53
CA LEU A 159 4.93 -14.04 -0.56
C LEU A 159 5.54 -13.84 -1.95
N ARG A 160 6.43 -12.88 -2.07
CA ARG A 160 7.16 -12.64 -3.32
C ARG A 160 8.00 -13.85 -3.71
N ASP A 161 8.77 -14.41 -2.76
CA ASP A 161 9.63 -15.57 -3.00
C ASP A 161 8.83 -16.82 -3.41
N VAL A 162 7.64 -17.00 -2.83
CA VAL A 162 6.75 -18.14 -3.15
C VAL A 162 6.01 -17.94 -4.48
N LEU A 163 5.62 -16.71 -4.81
CA LEU A 163 4.78 -16.41 -5.97
C LEU A 163 5.59 -16.04 -7.23
N ASP A 164 6.89 -15.75 -7.10
CA ASP A 164 7.78 -15.46 -8.24
C ASP A 164 8.58 -16.73 -8.63
N PRO A 165 8.15 -17.49 -9.64
CA PRO A 165 8.80 -18.74 -10.03
C PRO A 165 10.12 -18.55 -10.80
N LYS A 166 10.70 -17.35 -10.84
CA LYS A 166 11.86 -17.04 -11.67
C LYS A 166 13.20 -17.45 -11.08
N ASP A 167 13.27 -17.84 -9.81
CA ASP A 167 14.50 -18.24 -9.14
C ASP A 167 14.71 -19.76 -9.05
N GLY A 168 14.02 -20.55 -9.87
CA GLY A 168 14.11 -22.02 -9.93
C GLY A 168 14.80 -22.55 -11.21
N GLY A 169 15.91 -21.92 -11.66
CA GLY A 169 16.65 -22.42 -12.80
C GLY A 169 18.12 -22.06 -12.73
#